data_a1dcdc0e2db7f94861b6ea3b0221b3e9
#
_entry.id   a1dcdc0e2db7f94861b6ea3b0221b3e9
#
_cell.length_a   1.000
_cell.length_b   1.000
_cell.length_c   1.000
_cell.angle_alpha   90.00
_cell.angle_beta   90.00
_cell.angle_gamma   90.00
#
_symmetry.space_group_name_H-M   'P 1'
#
loop_
_entity.id
_entity.type
_entity.pdbx_description
1 polymer ?
#
loop_
_entity_poly.entity_id
_entity_poly.type
_entity_poly.pdbx_seq_one_letter_code
_entity_poly.pdbx_strand_id
1 'polypeptide(L)'
;MKPKILFIMHMPPPVHGAAMMGQYIHDSRLINEQFECRYINPSLSSSVANVGKVSLGKVFAMIKNILNIVRMANNFKPDLCYYTPTADGWGIYRDLLVVTLLKWQKRKVILHLHNKGVKSFSERHFFARLAYGLIFKNTNVILLAKELYPDIQRYVPISRIS
;
A
#
# COMPACT_ATOMS: atom_id res chain seq x y z
N MET A 1 -15.65 -20.02 -9.19
CA MET A 1 -15.36 -19.27 -7.94
C MET A 1 -14.91 -17.87 -8.33
N LYS A 2 -15.34 -16.84 -7.58
CA LYS A 2 -14.87 -15.47 -7.81
C LYS A 2 -13.39 -15.36 -7.44
N PRO A 3 -12.56 -14.61 -8.19
CA PRO A 3 -11.19 -14.31 -7.76
C PRO A 3 -11.19 -13.54 -6.42
N LYS A 4 -10.20 -13.81 -5.58
CA LYS A 4 -10.08 -13.23 -4.24
C LYS A 4 -9.14 -12.03 -4.22
N ILE A 5 -9.60 -10.90 -3.73
CA ILE A 5 -8.77 -9.70 -3.60
C ILE A 5 -8.72 -9.23 -2.14
N LEU A 6 -7.51 -9.05 -1.65
CA LEU A 6 -7.27 -8.39 -0.37
C LEU A 6 -6.87 -6.93 -0.62
N PHE A 7 -7.77 -6.02 -0.26
CA PHE A 7 -7.52 -4.58 -0.32
C PHE A 7 -6.89 -4.10 0.98
N ILE A 8 -5.69 -3.55 0.89
CA ILE A 8 -4.94 -2.95 2.00
C ILE A 8 -4.77 -1.48 1.64
N MET A 9 -5.69 -0.65 2.08
CA MET A 9 -5.80 0.74 1.64
C MET A 9 -6.38 1.64 2.72
N HIS A 10 -6.03 2.92 2.66
CA HIS A 10 -6.57 3.91 3.59
C HIS A 10 -8.05 4.12 3.33
N MET A 11 -8.81 4.20 4.42
CA MET A 11 -10.23 4.57 4.42
C MET A 11 -10.48 5.60 5.54
N PRO A 12 -11.49 6.45 5.41
CA PRO A 12 -11.84 7.39 6.48
C PRO A 12 -12.18 6.70 7.82
N PRO A 13 -11.96 7.34 8.99
CA PRO A 13 -11.21 8.56 9.21
C PRO A 13 -9.68 8.34 9.22
N PRO A 14 -8.84 9.36 8.98
CA PRO A 14 -9.15 10.73 8.63
C PRO A 14 -9.51 10.89 7.14
N VAL A 15 -10.29 11.96 6.81
CA VAL A 15 -10.69 12.26 5.43
C VAL A 15 -9.53 12.92 4.68
N HIS A 16 -9.05 12.28 3.62
CA HIS A 16 -8.08 12.80 2.65
C HIS A 16 -8.23 12.05 1.32
N GLY A 17 -7.64 12.56 0.23
CA GLY A 17 -7.87 12.04 -1.12
C GLY A 17 -7.71 10.53 -1.26
N ALA A 18 -6.60 9.96 -0.76
CA ALA A 18 -6.37 8.51 -0.81
C ALA A 18 -7.40 7.72 0.02
N ALA A 19 -7.85 8.23 1.17
CA ALA A 19 -8.87 7.58 1.99
C ALA A 19 -10.25 7.60 1.30
N MET A 20 -10.60 8.70 0.63
CA MET A 20 -11.84 8.78 -0.14
C MET A 20 -11.83 7.82 -1.33
N MET A 21 -10.70 7.69 -2.04
CA MET A 21 -10.56 6.68 -3.09
C MET A 21 -10.72 5.26 -2.55
N GLY A 22 -10.17 4.98 -1.37
CA GLY A 22 -10.37 3.70 -0.69
C GLY A 22 -11.84 3.45 -0.35
N GLN A 23 -12.55 4.46 0.12
CA GLN A 23 -13.98 4.36 0.40
C GLN A 23 -14.79 4.06 -0.88
N TYR A 24 -14.50 4.74 -2.00
CA TYR A 24 -15.16 4.47 -3.28
C TYR A 24 -14.92 3.04 -3.79
N ILE A 25 -13.70 2.53 -3.64
CA ILE A 25 -13.37 1.13 -4.00
C ILE A 25 -14.14 0.17 -3.09
N HIS A 26 -14.17 0.43 -1.78
CA HIS A 26 -14.89 -0.40 -0.81
C HIS A 26 -16.39 -0.48 -1.11
N ASP A 27 -17.02 0.64 -1.45
CA ASP A 27 -18.45 0.75 -1.68
C ASP A 27 -18.86 0.40 -3.12
N SER A 28 -17.90 0.10 -4.00
CA SER A 28 -18.15 -0.22 -5.40
C SER A 28 -18.90 -1.57 -5.53
N ARG A 29 -20.15 -1.50 -5.99
CA ARG A 29 -20.96 -2.69 -6.30
C ARG A 29 -20.28 -3.56 -7.35
N LEU A 30 -19.76 -2.96 -8.41
CA LEU A 30 -19.09 -3.68 -9.51
C LEU A 30 -17.94 -4.56 -8.99
N ILE A 31 -17.08 -4.00 -8.14
CA ILE A 31 -15.94 -4.73 -7.57
C ILE A 31 -16.44 -5.87 -6.67
N ASN A 32 -17.36 -5.58 -5.75
CA ASN A 32 -17.85 -6.55 -4.79
C ASN A 32 -18.73 -7.66 -5.42
N GLU A 33 -19.33 -7.39 -6.57
CA GLU A 33 -20.07 -8.39 -7.32
C GLU A 33 -19.14 -9.31 -8.14
N GLN A 34 -18.06 -8.79 -8.69
CA GLN A 34 -17.11 -9.55 -9.51
C GLN A 34 -16.07 -10.33 -8.71
N PHE A 35 -15.68 -9.85 -7.54
CA PHE A 35 -14.61 -10.41 -6.72
C PHE A 35 -15.09 -10.77 -5.32
N GLU A 36 -14.43 -11.75 -4.69
CA GLU A 36 -14.52 -11.98 -3.26
C GLU A 36 -13.51 -11.07 -2.56
N CYS A 37 -14.01 -10.01 -1.88
CA CYS A 37 -13.19 -8.93 -1.35
C CYS A 37 -13.04 -9.02 0.16
N ARG A 38 -11.83 -8.70 0.66
CA ARG A 38 -11.54 -8.39 2.06
C ARG A 38 -10.81 -7.06 2.12
N TYR A 39 -11.07 -6.28 3.17
CA TYR A 39 -10.57 -4.92 3.31
C TYR A 39 -9.83 -4.76 4.62
N ILE A 40 -8.66 -4.12 4.59
CA ILE A 40 -7.89 -3.72 5.77
C ILE A 40 -7.51 -2.26 5.63
N ASN A 41 -7.81 -1.47 6.65
CA ASN A 41 -7.33 -0.10 6.76
C ASN A 41 -6.02 -0.09 7.56
N PRO A 42 -4.85 0.21 6.94
CA PRO A 42 -3.56 0.25 7.61
C PRO A 42 -3.33 1.53 8.42
N SER A 43 -4.31 2.43 8.50
CA SER A 43 -4.20 3.68 9.26
C SER A 43 -3.98 3.40 10.74
N LEU A 44 -2.94 4.02 11.31
CA LEU A 44 -2.57 3.90 12.72
C LEU A 44 -3.07 5.06 13.58
N SER A 45 -3.58 6.11 12.97
CA SER A 45 -4.06 7.31 13.66
C SER A 45 -5.48 7.65 13.27
N SER A 46 -6.30 7.91 14.28
CA SER A 46 -7.66 8.42 14.12
C SER A 46 -7.71 9.93 13.87
N SER A 47 -6.59 10.65 14.02
CA SER A 47 -6.52 12.10 13.83
C SER A 47 -5.21 12.56 13.20
N VAL A 48 -5.28 13.62 12.39
CA VAL A 48 -4.13 14.27 11.74
C VAL A 48 -3.15 14.88 12.77
N ALA A 49 -3.64 15.31 13.94
CA ALA A 49 -2.84 15.95 14.98
C ALA A 49 -1.73 15.06 15.58
N ASN A 50 -1.85 13.74 15.41
CA ASN A 50 -0.90 12.76 15.95
C ASN A 50 0.13 12.24 14.92
N VAL A 51 0.18 12.84 13.74
CA VAL A 51 1.15 12.46 12.70
C VAL A 51 2.54 12.99 13.08
N GLY A 52 3.55 12.12 13.01
CA GLY A 52 4.97 12.51 13.17
C GLY A 52 5.60 12.24 14.55
N LYS A 53 4.82 12.05 15.63
CA LYS A 53 5.41 11.68 16.93
C LYS A 53 5.54 10.17 17.06
N VAL A 54 6.76 9.67 17.21
CA VAL A 54 7.02 8.25 17.48
C VAL A 54 6.76 8.00 18.98
N SER A 55 5.93 7.00 19.29
CA SER A 55 5.75 6.50 20.66
C SER A 55 5.77 4.97 20.64
N LEU A 56 6.13 4.35 21.74
CA LEU A 56 6.15 2.88 21.88
C LEU A 56 4.78 2.27 21.54
N GLY A 57 3.70 2.92 21.93
CA GLY A 57 2.34 2.50 21.59
C GLY A 57 2.06 2.48 20.07
N LYS A 58 2.60 3.45 19.32
CA LYS A 58 2.47 3.48 17.85
C LYS A 58 3.27 2.38 17.17
N VAL A 59 4.47 2.08 17.69
CA VAL A 59 5.29 0.96 17.18
C VAL A 59 4.57 -0.36 17.41
N PHE A 60 4.01 -0.58 18.59
CA PHE A 60 3.23 -1.78 18.89
C PHE A 60 1.97 -1.88 18.01
N ALA A 61 1.24 -0.79 17.83
CA ALA A 61 0.09 -0.74 16.94
C ALA A 61 0.46 -1.04 15.47
N MET A 62 1.62 -0.53 15.01
CA MET A 62 2.15 -0.83 13.68
C MET A 62 2.45 -2.32 13.52
N ILE A 63 3.14 -2.94 14.49
CA ILE A 63 3.45 -4.37 14.46
C ILE A 63 2.16 -5.19 14.45
N LYS A 64 1.20 -4.87 15.33
CA LYS A 64 -0.11 -5.53 15.36
C LYS A 64 -0.83 -5.43 14.01
N ASN A 65 -0.77 -4.28 13.37
CA ASN A 65 -1.38 -4.07 12.04
C ASN A 65 -0.70 -4.92 10.97
N ILE A 66 0.63 -4.95 10.93
CA ILE A 66 1.40 -5.80 10.00
C ILE A 66 1.03 -7.28 10.20
N LEU A 67 1.01 -7.75 11.45
CA LEU A 67 0.64 -9.13 11.76
C LEU A 67 -0.80 -9.45 11.33
N ASN A 68 -1.73 -8.51 11.48
CA ASN A 68 -3.11 -8.67 11.03
C ASN A 68 -3.20 -8.82 9.50
N ILE A 69 -2.47 -7.96 8.76
CA ILE A 69 -2.39 -8.05 7.29
C ILE A 69 -1.86 -9.43 6.86
N VAL A 70 -0.75 -9.87 7.46
CA VAL A 70 -0.09 -11.15 7.15
C VAL A 70 -1.00 -12.34 7.47
N ARG A 71 -1.66 -12.33 8.64
CA ARG A 71 -2.62 -13.36 9.03
C ARG A 71 -3.81 -13.41 8.07
N MET A 72 -4.38 -12.26 7.73
CA MET A 72 -5.50 -12.21 6.78
C MET A 72 -5.09 -12.72 5.41
N ALA A 73 -3.94 -12.33 4.89
CA ALA A 73 -3.42 -12.83 3.61
C ALA A 73 -3.19 -14.35 3.65
N ASN A 74 -2.74 -14.90 4.79
CA ASN A 74 -2.54 -16.34 4.94
C ASN A 74 -3.87 -17.12 5.01
N ASN A 75 -4.85 -16.62 5.76
CA ASN A 75 -6.13 -17.29 5.97
C ASN A 75 -7.05 -17.15 4.75
N PHE A 76 -7.12 -15.97 4.17
CA PHE A 76 -7.98 -15.68 3.03
C PHE A 76 -7.43 -16.22 1.70
N LYS A 77 -6.09 -16.35 1.60
CA LYS A 77 -5.37 -16.80 0.41
C LYS A 77 -5.78 -16.02 -0.85
N PRO A 78 -5.62 -14.69 -0.87
CA PRO A 78 -6.03 -13.87 -2.00
C PRO A 78 -5.21 -14.21 -3.26
N ASP A 79 -5.86 -14.13 -4.42
CA ASP A 79 -5.21 -14.20 -5.72
C ASP A 79 -4.41 -12.91 -6.01
N LEU A 80 -4.89 -11.79 -5.46
CA LEU A 80 -4.28 -10.47 -5.60
C LEU A 80 -4.38 -9.69 -4.28
N CYS A 81 -3.27 -9.07 -3.87
CA CYS A 81 -3.25 -8.04 -2.84
C CYS A 81 -3.13 -6.67 -3.52
N TYR A 82 -4.14 -5.84 -3.35
CA TYR A 82 -4.11 -4.42 -3.73
C TYR A 82 -3.61 -3.61 -2.54
N TYR A 83 -2.53 -2.86 -2.72
CA TYR A 83 -1.89 -2.13 -1.65
C TYR A 83 -1.62 -0.68 -2.03
N THR A 84 -1.99 0.26 -1.14
CA THR A 84 -1.71 1.69 -1.29
C THR A 84 -0.53 2.09 -0.40
N PRO A 85 0.71 2.13 -0.96
CA PRO A 85 1.89 2.48 -0.18
C PRO A 85 2.00 3.98 0.03
N THR A 86 2.80 4.36 1.01
CA THR A 86 3.24 5.73 1.22
C THR A 86 4.25 6.14 0.14
N ALA A 87 4.05 7.28 -0.51
CA ALA A 87 4.97 7.74 -1.56
C ALA A 87 6.25 8.36 -1.00
N ASP A 88 6.24 8.91 0.22
CA ASP A 88 7.39 9.53 0.87
C ASP A 88 7.35 9.37 2.40
N GLY A 89 8.46 9.78 3.07
CA GLY A 89 8.56 9.74 4.51
C GLY A 89 8.84 8.34 5.10
N TRP A 90 8.85 8.27 6.43
CA TRP A 90 9.26 7.07 7.17
C TRP A 90 8.29 5.89 7.06
N GLY A 91 7.06 6.14 6.61
CA GLY A 91 6.04 5.10 6.37
C GLY A 91 6.47 4.02 5.37
N ILE A 92 7.40 4.35 4.47
CA ILE A 92 7.94 3.41 3.48
C ILE A 92 8.60 2.17 4.09
N TYR A 93 9.19 2.28 5.28
CA TYR A 93 9.83 1.12 5.92
C TYR A 93 8.80 0.13 6.46
N ARG A 94 7.63 0.62 6.91
CA ARG A 94 6.46 -0.23 7.19
C ARG A 94 5.99 -0.92 5.92
N ASP A 95 5.88 -0.16 4.83
CA ASP A 95 5.39 -0.66 3.54
C ASP A 95 6.34 -1.69 2.95
N LEU A 96 7.65 -1.51 3.13
CA LEU A 96 8.67 -2.51 2.79
C LEU A 96 8.41 -3.84 3.51
N LEU A 97 8.16 -3.80 4.82
CA LEU A 97 7.88 -5.01 5.59
C LEU A 97 6.60 -5.69 5.10
N VAL A 98 5.51 -4.95 4.93
CA VAL A 98 4.22 -5.49 4.46
C VAL A 98 4.38 -6.14 3.08
N VAL A 99 4.93 -5.42 2.10
CA VAL A 99 5.07 -5.92 0.73
C VAL A 99 6.00 -7.12 0.66
N THR A 100 7.11 -7.09 1.42
CA THR A 100 8.05 -8.22 1.47
C THR A 100 7.39 -9.47 2.05
N LEU A 101 6.64 -9.34 3.14
CA LEU A 101 5.94 -10.46 3.78
C LEU A 101 4.84 -11.03 2.87
N LEU A 102 4.08 -10.18 2.15
CA LEU A 102 3.10 -10.64 1.17
C LEU A 102 3.76 -11.40 0.01
N LYS A 103 4.87 -10.90 -0.51
CA LYS A 103 5.66 -11.58 -1.55
C LYS A 103 6.25 -12.89 -1.06
N TRP A 104 6.74 -12.94 0.18
CA TRP A 104 7.24 -14.18 0.79
C TRP A 104 6.13 -15.24 0.90
N GLN A 105 4.89 -14.83 1.18
CA GLN A 105 3.72 -15.71 1.11
C GLN A 105 3.29 -16.05 -0.34
N LYS A 106 4.10 -15.69 -1.35
CA LYS A 106 3.82 -15.90 -2.79
C LYS A 106 2.52 -15.22 -3.26
N ARG A 107 2.09 -14.11 -2.62
CA ARG A 107 0.94 -13.33 -3.06
C ARG A 107 1.33 -12.39 -4.19
N LYS A 108 0.48 -12.30 -5.22
CA LYS A 108 0.60 -11.24 -6.22
C LYS A 108 0.24 -9.92 -5.56
N VAL A 109 1.08 -8.90 -5.76
CA VAL A 109 0.85 -7.57 -5.21
C VAL A 109 0.78 -6.57 -6.36
N ILE A 110 -0.25 -5.71 -6.33
CA ILE A 110 -0.34 -4.52 -7.15
C ILE A 110 -0.31 -3.30 -6.24
N LEU A 111 0.48 -2.31 -6.59
CA LEU A 111 0.61 -1.07 -5.82
C LEU A 111 -0.18 0.03 -6.50
N HIS A 112 -0.94 0.81 -5.74
CA HIS A 112 -1.60 2.01 -6.27
C HIS A 112 -1.06 3.25 -5.56
N LEU A 113 -0.33 4.07 -6.30
CA LEU A 113 0.26 5.31 -5.79
C LEU A 113 -0.72 6.47 -5.96
N HIS A 114 -1.08 7.10 -4.85
CA HIS A 114 -1.97 8.26 -4.81
C HIS A 114 -1.21 9.59 -4.73
N ASN A 115 0.09 9.55 -4.42
CA ASN A 115 0.92 10.73 -4.19
C ASN A 115 2.21 10.65 -4.98
N LYS A 116 2.81 11.81 -5.22
CA LYS A 116 4.18 11.99 -5.70
C LYS A 116 5.13 12.07 -4.50
N GLY A 117 6.39 11.65 -4.67
CA GLY A 117 7.41 11.78 -3.61
C GLY A 117 8.49 10.72 -3.63
N VAL A 118 8.31 9.62 -4.37
CA VAL A 118 9.26 8.50 -4.45
C VAL A 118 10.64 8.96 -4.91
N LYS A 119 10.71 9.72 -6.02
CA LYS A 119 11.97 10.24 -6.56
C LYS A 119 12.68 11.12 -5.54
N SER A 120 12.02 12.17 -5.08
CA SER A 120 12.61 13.16 -4.18
C SER A 120 13.05 12.59 -2.85
N PHE A 121 12.29 11.63 -2.28
CA PHE A 121 12.65 10.98 -1.04
C PHE A 121 13.80 9.99 -1.22
N SER A 122 13.81 9.22 -2.31
CA SER A 122 14.88 8.27 -2.62
C SER A 122 16.23 8.95 -2.97
N GLU A 123 16.19 10.16 -3.52
CA GLU A 123 17.40 10.94 -3.81
C GLU A 123 18.05 11.48 -2.54
N ARG A 124 17.24 11.80 -1.51
CA ARG A 124 17.73 12.33 -0.22
C ARG A 124 18.13 11.24 0.78
N HIS A 125 17.58 10.02 0.65
CA HIS A 125 17.74 8.95 1.64
C HIS A 125 18.17 7.65 0.99
N PHE A 126 19.43 7.26 1.21
CA PHE A 126 20.00 6.03 0.64
C PHE A 126 19.19 4.76 0.99
N PHE A 127 18.80 4.59 2.25
CA PHE A 127 18.01 3.42 2.67
C PHE A 127 16.59 3.41 2.07
N ALA A 128 15.99 4.58 1.84
CA ALA A 128 14.71 4.66 1.14
C ALA A 128 14.85 4.21 -0.32
N ARG A 129 15.96 4.55 -0.98
CA ARG A 129 16.25 4.08 -2.33
C ARG A 129 16.30 2.55 -2.43
N LEU A 130 16.93 1.89 -1.46
CA LEU A 130 16.97 0.43 -1.38
C LEU A 130 15.57 -0.16 -1.09
N ALA A 131 14.83 0.47 -0.16
CA ALA A 131 13.47 0.05 0.18
C ALA A 131 12.53 0.12 -1.03
N TYR A 132 12.55 1.20 -1.80
CA TYR A 132 11.76 1.31 -3.04
C TYR A 132 12.17 0.24 -4.06
N GLY A 133 13.48 -0.02 -4.21
CA GLY A 133 13.96 -1.10 -5.08
C GLY A 133 13.33 -2.45 -4.76
N LEU A 134 13.18 -2.77 -3.48
CA LEU A 134 12.56 -4.03 -3.02
C LEU A 134 11.03 -4.00 -3.13
N ILE A 135 10.39 -2.87 -2.78
CA ILE A 135 8.93 -2.70 -2.86
C ILE A 135 8.45 -2.87 -4.30
N PHE A 136 9.09 -2.19 -5.24
CA PHE A 136 8.69 -2.20 -6.65
C PHE A 136 9.18 -3.41 -7.46
N LYS A 137 10.13 -4.19 -6.92
CA LYS A 137 10.66 -5.37 -7.61
C LYS A 137 9.54 -6.34 -7.96
N ASN A 138 9.39 -6.66 -9.24
CA ASN A 138 8.38 -7.60 -9.76
C ASN A 138 6.92 -7.26 -9.35
N THR A 139 6.59 -5.98 -9.32
CA THR A 139 5.27 -5.49 -8.93
C THR A 139 4.67 -4.65 -10.06
N ASN A 140 3.39 -4.80 -10.34
CA ASN A 140 2.65 -3.88 -11.19
C ASN A 140 2.19 -2.68 -10.37
N VAL A 141 2.09 -1.53 -11.01
CA VAL A 141 1.75 -0.27 -10.35
C VAL A 141 0.63 0.44 -11.11
N ILE A 142 -0.37 0.88 -10.35
CA ILE A 142 -1.40 1.80 -10.81
C ILE A 142 -0.98 3.21 -10.42
N LEU A 143 -1.05 4.14 -11.37
CA LEU A 143 -0.84 5.57 -11.13
C LEU A 143 -2.15 6.33 -11.35
N LEU A 144 -2.38 7.38 -10.54
CA LEU A 144 -3.53 8.27 -10.74
C LEU A 144 -3.49 9.00 -12.08
N ALA A 145 -2.28 9.26 -12.59
CA ALA A 145 -2.07 9.94 -13.85
C ALA A 145 -0.71 9.54 -14.43
N LYS A 146 -0.60 9.54 -15.76
CA LYS A 146 0.65 9.18 -16.48
C LYS A 146 1.79 10.14 -16.15
N GLU A 147 1.49 11.36 -15.81
CA GLU A 147 2.43 12.41 -15.41
C GLU A 147 3.18 12.09 -14.11
N LEU A 148 2.70 11.10 -13.33
CA LEU A 148 3.40 10.61 -12.15
C LEU A 148 4.48 9.58 -12.45
N TYR A 149 4.54 9.05 -13.68
CA TYR A 149 5.54 8.04 -14.04
C TYR A 149 6.99 8.46 -13.83
N PRO A 150 7.43 9.71 -14.13
CA PRO A 150 8.80 10.16 -13.86
C PRO A 150 9.22 10.07 -12.39
N ASP A 151 8.28 10.00 -11.46
CA ASP A 151 8.56 9.84 -10.02
C ASP A 151 9.03 8.42 -9.66
N ILE A 152 8.62 7.41 -10.44
CA ILE A 152 8.91 5.98 -10.16
C ILE A 152 9.67 5.27 -11.30
N GLN A 153 9.94 5.93 -12.43
CA GLN A 153 10.55 5.31 -13.62
C GLN A 153 11.87 4.58 -13.33
N ARG A 154 12.59 4.99 -12.28
CA ARG A 154 13.83 4.32 -11.85
C ARG A 154 13.59 2.88 -11.39
N TYR A 155 12.40 2.58 -10.88
CA TYR A 155 12.07 1.32 -10.19
C TYR A 155 11.12 0.44 -10.98
N VAL A 156 10.30 1.02 -11.85
CA VAL A 156 9.22 0.33 -12.56
C VAL A 156 9.29 0.65 -14.04
N PRO A 157 9.45 -0.36 -14.91
CA PRO A 157 9.36 -0.15 -16.35
C PRO A 157 7.92 0.21 -16.76
N ILE A 158 7.79 1.00 -17.82
CA ILE A 158 6.47 1.48 -18.30
C ILE A 158 5.49 0.32 -18.60
N SER A 159 6.00 -0.83 -19.00
CA SER A 159 5.19 -2.04 -19.29
C SER A 159 4.47 -2.62 -18.05
N ARG A 160 4.80 -2.16 -16.84
CA ARG A 160 4.15 -2.57 -15.59
C ARG A 160 3.28 -1.47 -14.96
N ILE A 161 3.02 -0.40 -15.72
CA ILE A 161 2.16 0.69 -15.29
C ILE A 161 0.77 0.53 -15.93
N SER A 162 -0.24 0.78 -15.11
CA SER A 162 -1.66 0.82 -15.52
C SER A 162 -2.26 2.17 -15.17
#